data_ade445dfc305e9e9547e6c0e28966142
#
_entry.id   ade445dfc305e9e9547e6c0e28966142
#
_cell.length_a   1.000
_cell.length_b   1.000
_cell.length_c   1.000
_cell.angle_alpha   90.00
_cell.angle_beta   90.00
_cell.angle_gamma   90.00
#
_symmetry.space_group_name_H-M   'P 1'
#
loop_
_entity.id
_entity.type
_entity.pdbx_description
1 polymer ?
#
loop_
_entity_poly.entity_id
_entity_poly.type
_entity_poly.pdbx_seq_one_letter_code
_entity_poly.pdbx_strand_id
1 'polypeptide(L)'
;NDDTEMATIRRSGSGWQVLIRRKNYVGQRSRTFLSRDLAESWADAVEERTKKVFRDIPITLGEAINDYINGPLLLHRSAENEKYPLRVTAESWLGDIPLSALQIKHFAVWRDERLLKVKPNTVMRELRILRVLIDWVRDERGAEIKDNPARQLRVRGTGDARAPFLTNEDEKRLLFELSQMSNPNHLRLTKLALATGFRRSELLSLTWRNIDL
;
A
#
# COMPACT_ATOMS: atom_id res chain seq x y z
N ASN A 1 -24.52 14.81 -23.64
CA ASN A 1 -25.38 13.70 -24.05
C ASN A 1 -24.56 12.82 -25.00
N ASP A 2 -23.72 11.93 -24.57
CA ASP A 2 -23.22 10.80 -25.39
C ASP A 2 -21.94 10.19 -24.79
N ASP A 3 -21.87 10.11 -23.46
CA ASP A 3 -20.71 9.53 -22.77
C ASP A 3 -20.95 8.09 -22.27
N THR A 4 -21.93 7.39 -22.87
CA THR A 4 -22.38 6.10 -22.34
C THR A 4 -21.73 4.89 -23.02
N GLU A 5 -21.15 5.01 -24.21
CA GLU A 5 -20.50 3.89 -24.89
C GLU A 5 -18.97 3.92 -24.72
N MET A 6 -18.47 2.99 -23.92
CA MET A 6 -17.05 2.85 -23.66
C MET A 6 -16.27 2.24 -24.84
N ALA A 7 -16.92 1.42 -25.64
CA ALA A 7 -16.35 0.75 -26.81
C ALA A 7 -17.07 1.15 -28.10
N THR A 8 -16.31 1.53 -29.11
CA THR A 8 -16.84 1.80 -30.45
C THR A 8 -16.44 0.66 -31.39
N ILE A 9 -17.42 0.03 -32.05
CA ILE A 9 -17.20 -1.03 -33.01
C ILE A 9 -17.37 -0.46 -34.41
N ARG A 10 -16.38 -0.59 -35.27
CA ARG A 10 -16.43 -0.12 -36.66
C ARG A 10 -15.88 -1.15 -37.65
N ARG A 11 -16.33 -1.10 -38.87
CA ARG A 11 -15.78 -1.92 -39.96
C ARG A 11 -14.40 -1.38 -40.36
N SER A 12 -13.42 -2.27 -40.47
CA SER A 12 -12.04 -1.93 -40.85
C SER A 12 -11.50 -2.98 -41.81
N GLY A 13 -11.43 -2.67 -43.10
CA GLY A 13 -11.04 -3.63 -44.13
C GLY A 13 -12.01 -4.82 -44.20
N SER A 14 -11.47 -6.04 -44.13
CA SER A 14 -12.24 -7.29 -44.13
C SER A 14 -12.76 -7.70 -42.74
N GLY A 15 -12.52 -6.88 -41.67
CA GLY A 15 -12.87 -7.23 -40.30
C GLY A 15 -13.58 -6.12 -39.52
N TRP A 16 -13.75 -6.35 -38.22
CA TRP A 16 -14.40 -5.46 -37.28
C TRP A 16 -13.42 -4.97 -36.25
N GLN A 17 -13.18 -3.66 -36.13
CA GLN A 17 -12.30 -3.06 -35.16
C GLN A 17 -13.10 -2.52 -33.99
N VAL A 18 -12.67 -2.92 -32.75
CA VAL A 18 -13.15 -2.35 -31.50
C VAL A 18 -12.14 -1.33 -31.01
N LEU A 19 -12.63 -0.15 -30.62
CA LEU A 19 -11.85 0.95 -30.04
C LEU A 19 -12.39 1.29 -28.66
N ILE A 20 -11.52 1.24 -27.64
CA ILE A 20 -11.85 1.64 -26.26
C ILE A 20 -11.44 3.10 -26.07
N ARG A 21 -12.40 3.98 -25.77
CA ARG A 21 -12.21 5.45 -25.67
C ARG A 21 -12.18 5.98 -24.23
N ARG A 22 -12.00 5.14 -23.24
CA ARG A 22 -12.00 5.58 -21.85
C ARG A 22 -10.65 6.17 -21.43
N LYS A 23 -10.64 7.35 -20.75
CA LYS A 23 -9.45 8.13 -20.40
C LYS A 23 -8.45 7.37 -19.51
N ASN A 24 -8.92 6.52 -18.60
CA ASN A 24 -8.09 5.78 -17.63
C ASN A 24 -8.06 4.27 -17.88
N TYR A 25 -8.37 3.81 -19.08
CA TYR A 25 -8.34 2.38 -19.41
C TYR A 25 -6.88 1.90 -19.55
N VAL A 26 -6.50 0.92 -18.72
CA VAL A 26 -5.20 0.25 -18.79
C VAL A 26 -5.40 -1.10 -19.47
N GLY A 27 -5.06 -1.17 -20.75
CA GLY A 27 -5.21 -2.38 -21.56
C GLY A 27 -5.10 -2.11 -23.05
N GLN A 28 -5.37 -3.13 -23.86
CA GLN A 28 -5.34 -3.00 -25.32
C GLN A 28 -6.51 -2.14 -25.81
N ARG A 29 -6.21 -0.92 -26.25
CA ARG A 29 -7.22 0.07 -26.66
C ARG A 29 -7.87 -0.20 -28.01
N SER A 30 -7.32 -1.10 -28.81
CA SER A 30 -7.82 -1.40 -30.13
C SER A 30 -7.56 -2.86 -30.49
N ARG A 31 -8.57 -3.56 -31.02
CA ARG A 31 -8.43 -4.93 -31.50
C ARG A 31 -9.34 -5.17 -32.71
N THR A 32 -8.87 -5.95 -33.70
CA THR A 32 -9.62 -6.28 -34.90
C THR A 32 -10.03 -7.76 -34.89
N PHE A 33 -11.27 -8.04 -35.31
CA PHE A 33 -11.88 -9.36 -35.35
C PHE A 33 -12.42 -9.68 -36.72
N LEU A 34 -12.52 -10.97 -37.05
CA LEU A 34 -13.05 -11.43 -38.34
C LEU A 34 -14.57 -11.32 -38.42
N SER A 35 -15.28 -11.44 -37.30
CA SER A 35 -16.75 -11.30 -37.24
C SER A 35 -17.18 -10.20 -36.28
N ARG A 36 -18.37 -9.67 -36.48
CA ARG A 36 -19.00 -8.67 -35.63
C ARG A 36 -19.31 -9.21 -34.26
N ASP A 37 -19.82 -10.45 -34.16
CA ASP A 37 -20.20 -11.09 -32.91
C ASP A 37 -18.99 -11.28 -31.98
N LEU A 38 -17.80 -11.61 -32.53
CA LEU A 38 -16.56 -11.68 -31.76
C LEU A 38 -16.09 -10.32 -31.27
N ALA A 39 -16.33 -9.27 -32.08
CA ALA A 39 -16.00 -7.90 -31.68
C ALA A 39 -16.92 -7.41 -30.55
N GLU A 40 -18.23 -7.69 -30.64
CA GLU A 40 -19.21 -7.38 -29.59
C GLU A 40 -18.91 -8.15 -28.30
N SER A 41 -18.72 -9.47 -28.36
CA SER A 41 -18.36 -10.28 -27.19
C SER A 41 -17.08 -9.81 -26.49
N TRP A 42 -16.07 -9.36 -27.24
CA TRP A 42 -14.85 -8.80 -26.66
C TRP A 42 -15.10 -7.42 -26.06
N ALA A 43 -15.90 -6.56 -26.70
CA ALA A 43 -16.28 -5.27 -26.17
C ALA A 43 -17.04 -5.42 -24.84
N ASP A 44 -18.03 -6.31 -24.78
CA ASP A 44 -18.81 -6.60 -23.58
C ASP A 44 -17.93 -7.15 -22.45
N ALA A 45 -17.01 -8.08 -22.76
CA ALA A 45 -16.06 -8.61 -21.77
C ALA A 45 -15.10 -7.55 -21.24
N VAL A 46 -14.68 -6.60 -22.07
CA VAL A 46 -13.87 -5.45 -21.65
C VAL A 46 -14.70 -4.49 -20.82
N GLU A 47 -15.94 -4.22 -21.20
CA GLU A 47 -16.87 -3.38 -20.44
C GLU A 47 -17.18 -3.98 -19.07
N GLU A 48 -17.47 -5.28 -19.00
CA GLU A 48 -17.70 -5.98 -17.73
C GLU A 48 -16.46 -5.98 -16.84
N ARG A 49 -15.28 -6.28 -17.41
CA ARG A 49 -14.01 -6.14 -16.67
C ARG A 49 -13.81 -4.72 -16.18
N THR A 50 -14.10 -3.75 -17.01
CA THR A 50 -13.91 -2.34 -16.67
C THR A 50 -14.94 -1.88 -15.65
N LYS A 51 -16.20 -2.29 -15.74
CA LYS A 51 -17.22 -2.08 -14.71
C LYS A 51 -16.85 -2.75 -13.39
N LYS A 52 -16.17 -3.90 -13.43
CA LYS A 52 -15.70 -4.62 -12.23
C LYS A 52 -14.47 -3.98 -11.59
N VAL A 53 -13.59 -3.36 -12.40
CA VAL A 53 -12.37 -2.65 -11.95
C VAL A 53 -12.68 -1.19 -11.57
N PHE A 54 -13.63 -0.55 -12.24
CA PHE A 54 -14.17 0.77 -11.95
C PHE A 54 -15.54 0.67 -11.28
N ARG A 55 -15.71 -0.29 -10.37
CA ARG A 55 -16.78 -0.18 -9.38
C ARG A 55 -16.69 1.21 -8.76
N ASP A 56 -17.85 1.79 -8.61
CA ASP A 56 -18.15 3.11 -8.11
C ASP A 56 -17.01 3.73 -7.29
N ILE A 57 -16.71 5.00 -7.56
CA ILE A 57 -15.78 5.79 -6.75
C ILE A 57 -16.15 5.51 -5.29
N PRO A 58 -15.24 5.03 -4.46
CA PRO A 58 -15.55 4.69 -3.09
C PRO A 58 -16.18 5.89 -2.40
N ILE A 59 -17.35 5.70 -1.82
CA ILE A 59 -18.14 6.77 -1.21
C ILE A 59 -17.53 7.14 0.14
N THR A 60 -17.05 6.15 0.90
CA THR A 60 -16.48 6.34 2.23
C THR A 60 -14.99 6.02 2.28
N LEU A 61 -14.32 6.49 3.34
CA LEU A 61 -12.90 6.16 3.56
C LEU A 61 -12.70 4.66 3.79
N GLY A 62 -13.64 3.99 4.47
CA GLY A 62 -13.59 2.54 4.71
C GLY A 62 -13.67 1.72 3.44
N GLU A 63 -14.55 2.10 2.51
CA GLU A 63 -14.61 1.48 1.17
C GLU A 63 -13.32 1.71 0.40
N ALA A 64 -12.76 2.92 0.43
CA ALA A 64 -11.50 3.24 -0.20
C ALA A 64 -10.34 2.42 0.38
N ILE A 65 -10.32 2.21 1.69
CA ILE A 65 -9.33 1.36 2.37
C ILE A 65 -9.46 -0.09 1.89
N ASN A 66 -10.66 -0.62 1.80
CA ASN A 66 -10.89 -1.99 1.34
C ASN A 66 -10.47 -2.19 -0.11
N ASP A 67 -10.77 -1.22 -0.98
CA ASP A 67 -10.33 -1.22 -2.37
C ASP A 67 -8.80 -1.18 -2.47
N TYR A 68 -8.14 -0.35 -1.65
CA TYR A 68 -6.69 -0.25 -1.61
C TYR A 68 -6.02 -1.54 -1.12
N ILE A 69 -6.57 -2.16 -0.07
CA ILE A 69 -6.08 -3.44 0.47
C ILE A 69 -6.17 -4.56 -0.58
N ASN A 70 -7.26 -4.61 -1.34
CA ASN A 70 -7.52 -5.65 -2.33
C ASN A 70 -6.92 -5.33 -3.72
N GLY A 71 -6.29 -4.19 -3.89
CA GLY A 71 -5.68 -3.73 -5.13
C GLY A 71 -4.21 -3.34 -4.95
N PRO A 72 -3.87 -2.04 -4.92
CA PRO A 72 -2.49 -1.55 -4.96
C PRO A 72 -1.60 -2.08 -3.85
N LEU A 73 -2.15 -2.25 -2.65
CA LEU A 73 -1.38 -2.73 -1.50
C LEU A 73 -0.78 -4.12 -1.71
N LEU A 74 -1.42 -4.98 -2.51
CA LEU A 74 -0.89 -6.33 -2.80
C LEU A 74 0.46 -6.32 -3.50
N LEU A 75 0.81 -5.23 -4.17
CA LEU A 75 2.09 -5.03 -4.84
C LEU A 75 3.19 -4.54 -3.89
N HIS A 76 2.84 -4.15 -2.66
CA HIS A 76 3.82 -3.65 -1.70
C HIS A 76 4.49 -4.80 -0.96
N ARG A 77 5.83 -4.73 -0.85
CA ARG A 77 6.61 -5.67 -0.04
C ARG A 77 6.19 -5.69 1.44
N SER A 78 5.64 -4.57 1.93
CA SER A 78 5.18 -4.37 3.32
C SER A 78 3.69 -4.59 3.50
N ALA A 79 2.97 -5.15 2.52
CA ALA A 79 1.52 -5.28 2.50
C ALA A 79 0.94 -5.82 3.82
N GLU A 80 1.49 -6.91 4.34
CA GLU A 80 0.99 -7.52 5.59
C GLU A 80 1.09 -6.59 6.80
N ASN A 81 2.15 -5.77 6.87
CA ASN A 81 2.33 -4.80 7.96
C ASN A 81 1.43 -3.57 7.84
N GLU A 82 0.90 -3.30 6.65
CA GLU A 82 0.05 -2.14 6.37
C GLU A 82 -1.44 -2.49 6.42
N LYS A 83 -1.81 -3.76 6.19
CA LYS A 83 -3.20 -4.23 6.25
C LYS A 83 -3.86 -4.01 7.61
N TYR A 84 -3.16 -4.36 8.69
CA TYR A 84 -3.74 -4.27 10.03
C TYR A 84 -4.16 -2.84 10.42
N PRO A 85 -3.27 -1.82 10.35
CA PRO A 85 -3.66 -0.46 10.68
C PRO A 85 -4.73 0.11 9.75
N LEU A 86 -4.74 -0.28 8.49
CA LEU A 86 -5.78 0.11 7.54
C LEU A 86 -7.14 -0.47 7.95
N ARG A 87 -7.23 -1.76 8.29
CA ARG A 87 -8.47 -2.38 8.76
C ARG A 87 -8.99 -1.71 10.03
N VAL A 88 -8.12 -1.48 11.02
CA VAL A 88 -8.49 -0.75 12.25
C VAL A 88 -9.07 0.63 11.94
N THR A 89 -8.54 1.31 10.93
CA THR A 89 -9.07 2.62 10.51
C THR A 89 -10.40 2.48 9.77
N ALA A 90 -10.54 1.49 8.88
CA ALA A 90 -11.77 1.24 8.14
C ALA A 90 -12.95 0.89 9.06
N GLU A 91 -12.68 0.14 10.14
CA GLU A 91 -13.67 -0.27 11.15
C GLU A 91 -13.96 0.82 12.19
N SER A 92 -13.22 1.94 12.15
CA SER A 92 -13.47 3.08 13.05
C SER A 92 -14.47 4.05 12.43
N TRP A 93 -15.01 4.97 13.27
CA TRP A 93 -15.90 6.06 12.81
C TRP A 93 -15.30 6.89 11.66
N LEU A 94 -13.97 6.95 11.53
CA LEU A 94 -13.30 7.65 10.43
C LEU A 94 -13.56 6.93 9.09
N GLY A 95 -13.69 5.61 9.11
CA GLY A 95 -14.03 4.81 7.94
C GLY A 95 -15.42 5.10 7.37
N ASP A 96 -16.37 5.51 8.20
CA ASP A 96 -17.74 5.83 7.80
C ASP A 96 -17.87 7.20 7.12
N ILE A 97 -16.82 8.04 7.20
CA ILE A 97 -16.89 9.39 6.65
C ILE A 97 -16.77 9.34 5.13
N PRO A 98 -17.71 9.99 4.39
CA PRO A 98 -17.61 10.14 2.95
C PRO A 98 -16.32 10.86 2.55
N LEU A 99 -15.69 10.40 1.47
CA LEU A 99 -14.43 10.97 0.97
C LEU A 99 -14.55 12.47 0.67
N SER A 100 -15.68 12.90 0.13
CA SER A 100 -15.98 14.31 -0.16
C SER A 100 -16.12 15.19 1.09
N ALA A 101 -16.43 14.58 2.25
CA ALA A 101 -16.59 15.27 3.53
C ALA A 101 -15.34 15.22 4.41
N LEU A 102 -14.26 14.54 3.98
CA LEU A 102 -13.02 14.43 4.74
C LEU A 102 -12.35 15.79 4.95
N GLN A 103 -12.06 16.10 6.20
CA GLN A 103 -11.40 17.34 6.61
C GLN A 103 -10.28 17.05 7.62
N ILE A 104 -9.35 18.00 7.76
CA ILE A 104 -8.23 17.92 8.71
C ILE A 104 -8.71 17.60 10.12
N LYS A 105 -9.84 18.19 10.57
CA LYS A 105 -10.39 17.97 11.91
C LYS A 105 -10.70 16.49 12.20
N HIS A 106 -11.16 15.71 11.19
CA HIS A 106 -11.45 14.29 11.36
C HIS A 106 -10.18 13.50 11.64
N PHE A 107 -9.12 13.76 10.89
CA PHE A 107 -7.82 13.13 11.14
C PHE A 107 -7.18 13.61 12.46
N ALA A 108 -7.42 14.85 12.88
CA ALA A 108 -6.94 15.35 14.16
C ALA A 108 -7.57 14.59 15.33
N VAL A 109 -8.90 14.45 15.33
CA VAL A 109 -9.63 13.67 16.36
C VAL A 109 -9.17 12.21 16.34
N TRP A 110 -9.13 11.58 15.17
CA TRP A 110 -8.65 10.20 15.02
C TRP A 110 -7.22 10.03 15.54
N ARG A 111 -6.30 10.96 15.22
CA ARG A 111 -4.92 10.95 15.73
C ARG A 111 -4.91 10.97 17.26
N ASP A 112 -5.69 11.87 17.87
CA ASP A 112 -5.68 12.08 19.31
C ASP A 112 -6.25 10.83 20.03
N GLU A 113 -7.30 10.20 19.50
CA GLU A 113 -7.80 8.92 19.98
C GLU A 113 -6.79 7.78 19.83
N ARG A 114 -6.04 7.76 18.71
CA ARG A 114 -4.99 6.75 18.49
C ARG A 114 -3.82 6.92 19.44
N LEU A 115 -3.43 8.16 19.76
CA LEU A 115 -2.36 8.47 20.72
C LEU A 115 -2.65 7.99 22.14
N LEU A 116 -3.93 7.80 22.50
CA LEU A 116 -4.30 7.17 23.77
C LEU A 116 -4.02 5.65 23.79
N LYS A 117 -3.90 5.02 22.62
CA LYS A 117 -3.80 3.55 22.48
C LYS A 117 -2.40 3.08 22.04
N VAL A 118 -1.68 3.91 21.27
CA VAL A 118 -0.39 3.53 20.67
C VAL A 118 0.61 4.67 20.72
N LYS A 119 1.89 4.36 20.55
CA LYS A 119 2.98 5.35 20.58
C LYS A 119 2.90 6.33 19.40
N PRO A 120 3.39 7.58 19.56
CA PRO A 120 3.36 8.60 18.49
C PRO A 120 3.97 8.15 17.16
N ASN A 121 5.07 7.37 17.20
CA ASN A 121 5.70 6.83 16.00
C ASN A 121 4.77 5.85 15.24
N THR A 122 3.93 5.09 15.95
CA THR A 122 2.93 4.20 15.33
C THR A 122 1.85 5.03 14.63
N VAL A 123 1.31 6.06 15.32
CA VAL A 123 0.31 6.96 14.73
C VAL A 123 0.86 7.68 13.49
N MET A 124 2.12 8.14 13.55
CA MET A 124 2.78 8.77 12.41
C MET A 124 2.87 7.81 11.21
N ARG A 125 3.19 6.54 11.46
CA ARG A 125 3.25 5.50 10.41
C ARG A 125 1.88 5.23 9.82
N GLU A 126 0.84 5.06 10.65
CA GLU A 126 -0.55 4.86 10.22
C GLU A 126 -1.02 6.04 9.37
N LEU A 127 -0.78 7.27 9.83
CA LEU A 127 -1.13 8.49 9.10
C LEU A 127 -0.41 8.60 7.75
N ARG A 128 0.84 8.13 7.67
CA ARG A 128 1.59 8.08 6.39
C ARG A 128 0.93 7.15 5.37
N ILE A 129 0.45 5.99 5.81
CA ILE A 129 -0.26 5.04 4.95
C ILE A 129 -1.57 5.66 4.45
N LEU A 130 -2.34 6.30 5.34
CA LEU A 130 -3.58 7.00 4.98
C LEU A 130 -3.34 8.13 3.97
N ARG A 131 -2.23 8.86 4.07
CA ARG A 131 -1.87 9.88 3.06
C ARG A 131 -1.70 9.28 1.67
N VAL A 132 -0.96 8.19 1.57
CA VAL A 132 -0.73 7.49 0.29
C VAL A 132 -2.05 6.97 -0.28
N LEU A 133 -2.90 6.38 0.56
CA LEU A 133 -4.21 5.88 0.16
C LEU A 133 -5.10 7.01 -0.38
N ILE A 134 -5.19 8.15 0.32
CA ILE A 134 -6.04 9.27 -0.11
C ILE A 134 -5.53 9.87 -1.44
N ASP A 135 -4.21 9.97 -1.61
CA ASP A 135 -3.64 10.42 -2.88
C ASP A 135 -3.98 9.42 -4.01
N TRP A 136 -3.85 8.11 -3.76
CA TRP A 136 -4.23 7.09 -4.73
C TRP A 136 -5.71 7.18 -5.13
N VAL A 137 -6.61 7.33 -4.14
CA VAL A 137 -8.06 7.46 -4.42
C VAL A 137 -8.35 8.70 -5.26
N ARG A 138 -7.70 9.83 -4.96
CA ARG A 138 -7.85 11.07 -5.72
C ARG A 138 -7.31 10.92 -7.14
N ASP A 139 -6.08 10.42 -7.28
CA ASP A 139 -5.32 10.47 -8.53
C ASP A 139 -5.69 9.33 -9.48
N GLU A 140 -6.00 8.13 -8.96
CA GLU A 140 -6.27 6.95 -9.77
C GLU A 140 -7.74 6.54 -9.80
N ARG A 141 -8.52 6.85 -8.75
CA ARG A 141 -9.95 6.51 -8.68
C ARG A 141 -10.85 7.69 -9.01
N GLY A 142 -10.29 8.89 -9.15
CA GLY A 142 -11.02 10.09 -9.56
C GLY A 142 -11.95 10.66 -8.49
N ALA A 143 -11.68 10.37 -7.20
CA ALA A 143 -12.46 10.98 -6.12
C ALA A 143 -12.24 12.49 -6.07
N GLU A 144 -13.33 13.25 -5.87
CA GLU A 144 -13.30 14.71 -5.80
C GLU A 144 -12.73 15.21 -4.45
N ILE A 145 -11.42 14.99 -4.25
CA ILE A 145 -10.68 15.47 -3.07
C ILE A 145 -9.70 16.55 -3.55
N LYS A 146 -9.97 17.83 -3.25
CA LYS A 146 -9.08 18.93 -3.68
C LYS A 146 -7.68 18.78 -3.11
N ASP A 147 -7.59 18.69 -1.78
CA ASP A 147 -6.33 18.54 -1.04
C ASP A 147 -6.43 17.36 -0.10
N ASN A 148 -5.34 16.61 0.03
CA ASN A 148 -5.28 15.50 0.98
C ASN A 148 -5.22 16.05 2.42
N PRO A 149 -6.32 15.95 3.21
CA PRO A 149 -6.38 16.56 4.53
C PRO A 149 -5.43 15.92 5.54
N ALA A 150 -5.02 14.67 5.30
CA ALA A 150 -4.06 13.97 6.16
C ALA A 150 -2.62 14.50 6.00
N ARG A 151 -2.28 15.17 4.89
CA ARG A 151 -0.92 15.71 4.66
C ARG A 151 -0.57 16.87 5.59
N GLN A 152 -1.54 17.66 5.96
CA GLN A 152 -1.33 18.84 6.79
C GLN A 152 -1.20 18.51 8.28
N LEU A 153 -1.59 17.30 8.68
CA LEU A 153 -1.57 16.89 10.07
C LEU A 153 -0.15 16.50 10.52
N ARG A 154 0.24 16.94 11.71
CA ARG A 154 1.50 16.55 12.34
C ARG A 154 1.24 15.74 13.60
N VAL A 155 2.13 14.78 13.87
CA VAL A 155 2.19 14.03 15.12
C VAL A 155 3.40 14.54 15.90
N ARG A 156 3.18 14.97 17.14
CA ARG A 156 4.26 15.42 18.05
C ARG A 156 4.74 14.25 18.87
N GLY A 157 5.96 14.38 19.44
CA GLY A 157 6.52 13.34 20.30
C GLY A 157 7.02 12.08 19.58
N THR A 158 7.35 12.21 18.28
CA THR A 158 7.87 11.11 17.45
C THR A 158 9.38 10.85 17.62
N GLY A 159 10.02 11.50 18.59
CA GLY A 159 11.43 11.28 18.90
C GLY A 159 11.58 10.15 19.91
N ASP A 160 11.85 8.93 19.50
CA ASP A 160 12.36 7.92 20.40
C ASP A 160 13.82 8.25 20.73
N ALA A 161 14.15 8.22 22.01
CA ALA A 161 15.56 8.17 22.41
C ALA A 161 16.19 6.98 21.67
N ARG A 162 17.29 7.22 20.95
CA ARG A 162 18.04 6.13 20.33
C ARG A 162 18.40 5.15 21.45
N ALA A 163 18.26 3.86 21.19
CA ALA A 163 18.74 2.84 22.12
C ALA A 163 20.21 3.16 22.46
N PRO A 164 20.59 3.08 23.72
CA PRO A 164 22.00 3.28 24.13
C PRO A 164 22.87 2.31 23.32
N PHE A 165 24.02 2.80 22.88
CA PHE A 165 25.02 1.92 22.27
C PHE A 165 25.48 0.88 23.31
N LEU A 166 25.77 -0.33 22.83
CA LEU A 166 26.41 -1.33 23.66
C LEU A 166 27.77 -0.76 24.12
N THR A 167 28.01 -0.79 25.42
CA THR A 167 29.35 -0.54 25.94
C THR A 167 30.24 -1.77 25.73
N ASN A 168 31.56 -1.61 25.79
CA ASN A 168 32.48 -2.73 25.68
C ASN A 168 32.24 -3.81 26.78
N GLU A 169 31.76 -3.40 27.95
CA GLU A 169 31.41 -4.30 29.04
C GLU A 169 30.11 -5.07 28.74
N ASP A 170 29.11 -4.38 28.22
CA ASP A 170 27.85 -5.00 27.79
C ASP A 170 28.09 -6.00 26.67
N GLU A 171 28.96 -5.68 25.69
CA GLU A 171 29.35 -6.59 24.63
C GLU A 171 29.99 -7.87 25.16
N LYS A 172 30.97 -7.74 26.04
CA LYS A 172 31.64 -8.89 26.68
C LYS A 172 30.65 -9.76 27.44
N ARG A 173 29.77 -9.14 28.21
CA ARG A 173 28.73 -9.84 28.97
C ARG A 173 27.75 -10.55 28.02
N LEU A 174 27.28 -9.89 26.96
CA LEU A 174 26.40 -10.48 25.95
C LEU A 174 27.06 -11.71 25.31
N LEU A 175 28.30 -11.59 24.85
CA LEU A 175 29.03 -12.69 24.22
C LEU A 175 29.27 -13.85 25.17
N PHE A 176 29.53 -13.56 26.44
CA PHE A 176 29.66 -14.60 27.49
C PHE A 176 28.36 -15.35 27.70
N GLU A 177 27.22 -14.65 27.89
CA GLU A 177 25.92 -15.29 28.07
C GLU A 177 25.54 -16.13 26.84
N LEU A 178 25.78 -15.63 25.63
CA LEU A 178 25.52 -16.36 24.39
C LEU A 178 26.42 -17.60 24.25
N SER A 179 27.61 -17.61 24.82
CA SER A 179 28.50 -18.78 24.79
C SER A 179 27.99 -19.93 25.67
N GLN A 180 27.17 -19.64 26.67
CA GLN A 180 26.54 -20.63 27.54
C GLN A 180 25.27 -21.25 26.96
N MET A 181 24.74 -20.70 25.85
CA MET A 181 23.54 -21.21 25.20
C MET A 181 23.82 -22.51 24.44
N SER A 182 22.87 -23.41 24.46
CA SER A 182 22.96 -24.72 23.78
C SER A 182 23.14 -24.62 22.26
N ASN A 183 22.64 -23.53 21.65
CA ASN A 183 22.76 -23.30 20.18
C ASN A 183 23.93 -22.34 19.89
N PRO A 184 25.07 -22.82 19.38
CA PRO A 184 26.25 -21.98 19.11
C PRO A 184 26.05 -20.95 18.00
N ASN A 185 24.98 -21.09 17.18
CA ASN A 185 24.73 -20.16 16.08
C ASN A 185 24.32 -18.78 16.57
N HIS A 186 23.73 -18.64 17.77
CA HIS A 186 23.42 -17.33 18.33
C HIS A 186 24.69 -16.52 18.55
N LEU A 187 25.71 -17.12 19.16
CA LEU A 187 27.00 -16.47 19.36
C LEU A 187 27.69 -16.11 18.05
N ARG A 188 27.69 -17.05 17.07
CA ARG A 188 28.33 -16.81 15.76
C ARG A 188 27.67 -15.68 15.01
N LEU A 189 26.33 -15.66 14.95
CA LEU A 189 25.57 -14.61 14.28
C LEU A 189 25.74 -13.26 14.96
N THR A 190 25.77 -13.23 16.30
CA THR A 190 25.97 -11.99 17.04
C THR A 190 27.37 -11.43 16.80
N LYS A 191 28.43 -12.26 16.85
CA LYS A 191 29.78 -11.84 16.49
C LYS A 191 29.87 -11.28 15.09
N LEU A 192 29.25 -11.96 14.12
CA LEU A 192 29.22 -11.49 12.74
C LEU A 192 28.46 -10.18 12.59
N ALA A 193 27.32 -10.02 13.30
CA ALA A 193 26.55 -8.78 13.32
C ALA A 193 27.35 -7.61 13.90
N LEU A 194 28.06 -7.82 15.00
CA LEU A 194 28.91 -6.80 15.62
C LEU A 194 30.08 -6.39 14.72
N ALA A 195 30.71 -7.36 14.05
CA ALA A 195 31.84 -7.11 13.16
C ALA A 195 31.44 -6.40 11.84
N THR A 196 30.25 -6.68 11.32
CA THR A 196 29.84 -6.20 9.98
C THR A 196 28.80 -5.07 10.00
N GLY A 197 28.06 -4.92 11.09
CA GLY A 197 26.92 -4.01 11.17
C GLY A 197 25.71 -4.41 10.27
N PHE A 198 25.72 -5.61 9.73
CA PHE A 198 24.63 -6.11 8.85
C PHE A 198 23.33 -6.26 9.61
N ARG A 199 22.22 -6.02 8.91
CA ARG A 199 20.89 -6.31 9.46
C ARG A 199 20.68 -7.81 9.60
N ARG A 200 19.83 -8.23 10.56
CA ARG A 200 19.52 -9.65 10.76
C ARG A 200 19.10 -10.37 9.47
N SER A 201 18.29 -9.75 8.64
CA SER A 201 17.84 -10.32 7.36
C SER A 201 18.99 -10.48 6.37
N GLU A 202 19.93 -9.55 6.35
CA GLU A 202 21.11 -9.59 5.48
C GLU A 202 22.04 -10.73 5.91
N LEU A 203 22.30 -10.86 7.22
CA LEU A 203 23.10 -11.96 7.78
C LEU A 203 22.49 -13.34 7.48
N LEU A 204 21.17 -13.49 7.67
CA LEU A 204 20.50 -14.76 7.43
C LEU A 204 20.37 -15.14 5.94
N SER A 205 20.52 -14.16 5.03
CA SER A 205 20.51 -14.36 3.60
C SER A 205 21.91 -14.57 2.99
N LEU A 206 22.98 -14.50 3.79
CA LEU A 206 24.34 -14.72 3.31
C LEU A 206 24.52 -16.16 2.79
N THR A 207 25.11 -16.26 1.61
CA THR A 207 25.54 -17.51 1.00
C THR A 207 27.02 -17.40 0.64
N TRP A 208 27.69 -18.53 0.52
CA TRP A 208 29.12 -18.56 0.13
C TRP A 208 29.41 -17.83 -1.18
N ARG A 209 28.43 -17.68 -2.06
CA ARG A 209 28.55 -16.92 -3.31
C ARG A 209 28.69 -15.41 -3.09
N ASN A 210 28.27 -14.91 -1.92
CA ASN A 210 28.32 -13.49 -1.55
C ASN A 210 29.52 -13.12 -0.69
N ILE A 211 30.43 -14.06 -0.45
CA ILE A 211 31.60 -13.88 0.41
C ILE A 211 32.85 -14.02 -0.46
N ASP A 212 33.66 -12.96 -0.46
CA ASP A 212 35.02 -12.96 -1.01
C ASP A 212 36.00 -13.13 0.16
N LEU A 213 36.87 -14.14 0.09
CA LEU A 213 37.82 -14.55 1.15
C LEU A 213 39.24 -14.15 0.78
#